data_77e21ca971828e28bfa1cb32de7cfb8c
#
_entry.id   77e21ca971828e28bfa1cb32de7cfb8c
#
_cell.length_a   1.000
_cell.length_b   1.000
_cell.length_c   1.000
_cell.angle_alpha   90.00
_cell.angle_beta   90.00
_cell.angle_gamma   90.00
#
_symmetry.space_group_name_H-M   'P 1'
#
loop_
_entity.id
_entity.type
_entity.pdbx_description
1 polymer ?
#
loop_
_entity_poly.entity_id
_entity_poly.type
_entity_poly.pdbx_seq_one_letter_code
_entity_poly.pdbx_strand_id
1 'polypeptide(L)'
;MESKEQGLPNGPDLLTAEKLSRQGGSGLTPEALGAEWLLDQVWGKQRTAPPMAAAAALLRSLNATLSIRPGTEPTSLRIHNSVQLGSLKLHFEGPGQLKGRRPLLVFWFEQLEVHLGPWLLIQRALPKPAGAKLPFFALIASGSTSGSSSGSNGEERWLAARGRGGGLALWRS
;
A
#
# COMPACT_ATOMS: atom_id res chain seq x y z
N MET A 1 7.79 32.27 -10.08
CA MET A 1 7.93 31.01 -9.29
C MET A 1 7.12 29.97 -10.01
N GLU A 2 7.79 29.17 -10.85
CA GLU A 2 7.12 28.07 -11.55
C GLU A 2 6.76 26.99 -10.55
N SER A 3 5.47 26.78 -10.34
CA SER A 3 4.94 25.60 -9.65
C SER A 3 5.26 24.40 -10.54
N LYS A 4 6.31 23.67 -10.18
CA LYS A 4 6.61 22.39 -10.79
C LYS A 4 5.36 21.51 -10.58
N GLU A 5 4.66 21.17 -11.66
CA GLU A 5 3.67 20.10 -11.64
C GLU A 5 4.39 18.86 -11.10
N GLN A 6 4.10 18.55 -9.85
CA GLN A 6 4.68 17.37 -9.22
C GLN A 6 3.88 16.16 -9.70
N GLY A 7 4.38 15.52 -10.76
CA GLY A 7 3.95 14.20 -11.17
C GLY A 7 4.23 13.15 -10.05
N LEU A 8 3.76 11.93 -10.23
CA LEU A 8 4.05 10.83 -9.30
C LEU A 8 5.57 10.65 -9.14
N PRO A 9 6.05 10.37 -7.91
CA PRO A 9 7.47 10.17 -7.66
C PRO A 9 8.00 8.92 -8.39
N ASN A 10 9.17 9.04 -8.97
CA ASN A 10 9.87 7.93 -9.61
C ASN A 10 10.73 7.14 -8.60
N GLY A 11 11.35 6.04 -9.04
CA GLY A 11 12.19 5.20 -8.19
C GLY A 11 13.33 5.95 -7.48
N PRO A 12 14.15 6.78 -8.15
CA PRO A 12 15.16 7.63 -7.53
C PRO A 12 14.61 8.60 -6.48
N ASP A 13 13.47 9.24 -6.75
CA ASP A 13 12.81 10.14 -5.79
C ASP A 13 12.41 9.38 -4.52
N LEU A 14 11.83 8.19 -4.69
CA LEU A 14 11.45 7.32 -3.58
C LEU A 14 12.64 6.84 -2.76
N LEU A 15 13.80 6.58 -3.39
CA LEU A 15 15.02 6.23 -2.66
C LEU A 15 15.56 7.40 -1.84
N THR A 16 15.45 8.62 -2.36
CA THR A 16 15.81 9.84 -1.64
C THR A 16 14.88 10.05 -0.44
N ALA A 17 13.57 9.95 -0.66
CA ALA A 17 12.56 10.03 0.40
C ALA A 17 12.77 8.93 1.47
N GLU A 18 13.16 7.72 1.06
CA GLU A 18 13.48 6.64 1.99
C GLU A 18 14.68 6.97 2.89
N LYS A 19 15.72 7.57 2.35
CA LYS A 19 16.85 8.05 3.14
C LYS A 19 16.42 9.05 4.22
N LEU A 20 15.62 10.04 3.83
CA LEU A 20 15.10 11.05 4.73
C LEU A 20 14.19 10.44 5.81
N SER A 21 13.30 9.53 5.43
CA SER A 21 12.41 8.87 6.39
C SER A 21 13.16 7.99 7.42
N ARG A 22 14.33 7.45 7.05
CA ARG A 22 15.20 6.71 7.97
C ARG A 22 15.82 7.60 9.05
N GLN A 23 16.11 8.84 8.71
CA GLN A 23 16.75 9.80 9.61
C GLN A 23 15.73 10.52 10.50
N GLY A 24 14.68 11.06 9.89
CA GLY A 24 13.70 11.93 10.54
C GLY A 24 12.34 11.29 10.85
N GLY A 25 12.06 10.11 10.32
CA GLY A 25 10.72 9.55 10.26
C GLY A 25 9.98 9.99 8.98
N SER A 26 8.86 9.34 8.66
CA SER A 26 8.03 9.73 7.50
C SER A 26 6.88 10.68 7.89
N GLY A 27 6.60 10.85 9.17
CA GLY A 27 5.48 11.68 9.65
C GLY A 27 4.09 11.11 9.34
N LEU A 28 4.00 9.89 8.81
CA LEU A 28 2.72 9.30 8.43
C LEU A 28 1.94 8.82 9.64
N THR A 29 0.69 9.24 9.73
CA THR A 29 -0.26 8.89 10.78
C THR A 29 -1.31 7.91 10.27
N PRO A 30 -2.07 7.22 11.14
CA PRO A 30 -3.17 6.36 10.74
C PRO A 30 -4.20 7.07 9.85
N GLU A 31 -4.50 8.33 10.17
CA GLU A 31 -5.48 9.15 9.43
C GLU A 31 -4.97 9.44 7.99
N ALA A 32 -3.69 9.76 7.85
CA ALA A 32 -3.07 9.98 6.55
C ALA A 32 -3.07 8.73 5.67
N LEU A 33 -3.06 7.54 6.28
CA LEU A 33 -3.11 6.26 5.59
C LEU A 33 -4.53 5.82 5.24
N GLY A 34 -5.56 6.41 5.88
CA GLY A 34 -6.94 6.05 5.71
C GLY A 34 -7.44 6.30 4.28
N ALA A 35 -7.41 5.26 3.45
CA ALA A 35 -7.90 5.27 2.07
C ALA A 35 -7.97 3.86 1.49
N GLU A 36 -8.55 3.78 0.28
CA GLU A 36 -8.40 2.63 -0.59
C GLU A 36 -7.28 2.92 -1.60
N TRP A 37 -6.27 2.07 -1.59
CA TRP A 37 -5.03 2.20 -2.33
C TRP A 37 -4.97 1.19 -3.45
N LEU A 38 -4.81 1.63 -4.69
CA LEU A 38 -4.56 0.81 -5.87
C LEU A 38 -3.06 0.76 -6.14
N LEU A 39 -2.53 -0.44 -6.31
CA LEU A 39 -1.11 -0.60 -6.63
C LEU A 39 -0.82 -0.05 -8.03
N ASP A 40 0.10 0.91 -8.12
CA ASP A 40 0.50 1.54 -9.39
C ASP A 40 1.82 0.99 -9.91
N GLN A 41 2.87 1.04 -9.11
CA GLN A 41 4.22 0.62 -9.52
C GLN A 41 4.90 -0.23 -8.46
N VAL A 42 5.76 -1.15 -8.93
CA VAL A 42 6.60 -2.00 -8.09
C VAL A 42 8.02 -2.03 -8.65
N TRP A 43 9.00 -1.83 -7.78
CA TRP A 43 10.42 -2.00 -8.09
C TRP A 43 10.99 -3.16 -7.30
N GLY A 44 11.82 -3.96 -7.95
CA GLY A 44 12.49 -5.10 -7.31
C GLY A 44 13.52 -4.68 -6.26
N LYS A 45 14.16 -5.67 -5.67
CA LYS A 45 15.17 -5.49 -4.61
C LYS A 45 16.41 -4.71 -5.08
N GLN A 46 16.76 -4.82 -6.37
CA GLN A 46 17.88 -4.09 -6.97
C GLN A 46 17.46 -2.65 -7.24
N ARG A 47 18.13 -1.72 -6.59
CA ARG A 47 17.82 -0.29 -6.56
C ARG A 47 17.87 0.42 -7.93
N THR A 48 18.52 -0.18 -8.91
CA THR A 48 18.76 0.38 -10.26
C THR A 48 17.93 -0.31 -11.34
N ALA A 49 17.18 -1.36 -10.99
CA ALA A 49 16.34 -2.04 -11.96
C ALA A 49 15.14 -1.14 -12.35
N PRO A 50 14.74 -1.14 -13.61
CA PRO A 50 13.50 -0.49 -14.04
C PRO A 50 12.31 -1.06 -13.25
N PRO A 51 11.18 -0.34 -13.17
CA PRO A 51 9.98 -0.86 -12.55
C PRO A 51 9.68 -2.26 -13.09
N MET A 52 9.27 -3.16 -12.23
CA MET A 52 8.83 -4.50 -12.64
C MET A 52 7.47 -4.36 -13.35
N ALA A 53 7.50 -3.81 -14.56
CA ALA A 53 6.31 -3.44 -15.32
C ALA A 53 5.36 -4.63 -15.50
N ALA A 54 5.89 -5.82 -15.74
CA ALA A 54 5.08 -7.02 -15.88
C ALA A 54 4.38 -7.41 -14.57
N ALA A 55 5.09 -7.35 -13.43
CA ALA A 55 4.48 -7.65 -12.13
C ALA A 55 3.44 -6.59 -11.73
N ALA A 56 3.75 -5.30 -11.95
CA ALA A 56 2.81 -4.22 -11.69
C ALA A 56 1.59 -4.31 -12.63
N ALA A 57 1.78 -4.62 -13.91
CA ALA A 57 0.68 -4.82 -14.86
C ALA A 57 -0.19 -6.01 -14.44
N LEU A 58 0.41 -7.13 -14.02
CA LEU A 58 -0.34 -8.28 -13.52
C LEU A 58 -1.16 -7.92 -12.28
N LEU A 59 -0.55 -7.27 -11.29
CA LEU A 59 -1.25 -6.87 -10.06
C LEU A 59 -2.35 -5.84 -10.32
N ARG A 60 -2.16 -4.92 -11.27
CA ARG A 60 -3.22 -4.01 -11.72
C ARG A 60 -4.35 -4.76 -12.45
N SER A 61 -4.01 -5.73 -13.31
CA SER A 61 -5.01 -6.55 -13.99
C SER A 61 -5.83 -7.42 -13.03
N LEU A 62 -5.26 -7.74 -11.87
CA LEU A 62 -5.93 -8.44 -10.78
C LEU A 62 -6.73 -7.50 -9.86
N ASN A 63 -6.85 -6.20 -10.18
CA ASN A 63 -7.51 -5.21 -9.32
C ASN A 63 -7.10 -5.37 -7.84
N ALA A 64 -5.80 -5.44 -7.57
CA ALA A 64 -5.29 -5.59 -6.22
C ALA A 64 -5.47 -4.27 -5.46
N THR A 65 -6.31 -4.29 -4.43
CA THR A 65 -6.60 -3.12 -3.59
C THR A 65 -6.12 -3.36 -2.15
N LEU A 66 -5.63 -2.30 -1.54
CA LEU A 66 -5.26 -2.25 -0.13
C LEU A 66 -6.07 -1.15 0.54
N SER A 67 -7.10 -1.50 1.29
CA SER A 67 -7.86 -0.54 2.10
C SER A 67 -7.27 -0.49 3.51
N ILE A 68 -6.95 0.71 3.95
CA ILE A 68 -6.45 0.99 5.28
C ILE A 68 -7.46 1.88 5.98
N ARG A 69 -7.91 1.48 7.16
CA ARG A 69 -8.82 2.28 7.98
C ARG A 69 -8.23 2.48 9.37
N PRO A 70 -8.31 3.69 9.95
CA PRO A 70 -7.96 3.91 11.34
C PRO A 70 -8.77 2.99 12.25
N GLY A 71 -8.12 2.43 13.27
CA GLY A 71 -8.78 1.66 14.31
C GLY A 71 -9.21 2.56 15.48
N THR A 72 -9.61 1.94 16.58
CA THR A 72 -10.08 2.63 17.78
C THR A 72 -8.94 3.20 18.64
N GLU A 73 -7.76 2.63 18.55
CA GLU A 73 -6.57 3.08 19.28
C GLU A 73 -5.66 3.94 18.38
N PRO A 74 -4.86 4.86 18.92
CA PRO A 74 -4.10 5.88 18.16
C PRO A 74 -3.15 5.34 17.10
N THR A 75 -2.66 4.10 17.23
CA THR A 75 -1.74 3.47 16.26
C THR A 75 -2.33 2.25 15.58
N SER A 76 -3.58 1.91 15.90
CA SER A 76 -4.26 0.72 15.36
C SER A 76 -4.88 1.03 14.00
N LEU A 77 -4.86 0.02 13.15
CA LEU A 77 -5.41 0.07 11.80
C LEU A 77 -6.20 -1.21 11.51
N ARG A 78 -7.15 -1.11 10.62
CA ARG A 78 -7.80 -2.26 10.00
C ARG A 78 -7.35 -2.33 8.54
N ILE A 79 -6.84 -3.47 8.15
CA ILE A 79 -6.27 -3.72 6.82
C ILE A 79 -7.19 -4.68 6.07
N HIS A 80 -7.62 -4.25 4.91
CA HIS A 80 -8.33 -5.09 3.96
C HIS A 80 -7.53 -5.15 2.67
N ASN A 81 -7.32 -6.35 2.16
CA ASN A 81 -6.67 -6.56 0.89
C ASN A 81 -7.59 -7.41 0.01
N SER A 82 -7.84 -6.97 -1.19
CA SER A 82 -8.60 -7.76 -2.14
C SER A 82 -7.87 -7.91 -3.47
N VAL A 83 -8.04 -9.06 -4.08
CA VAL A 83 -7.53 -9.39 -5.41
C VAL A 83 -8.67 -10.00 -6.19
N GLN A 84 -8.95 -9.49 -7.38
CA GLN A 84 -10.03 -9.98 -8.22
C GLN A 84 -9.49 -10.41 -9.59
N LEU A 85 -9.90 -11.60 -10.03
CA LEU A 85 -9.64 -12.14 -11.35
C LEU A 85 -10.97 -12.60 -11.96
N GLY A 86 -11.51 -11.83 -12.89
CA GLY A 86 -12.86 -12.08 -13.42
C GLY A 86 -13.89 -12.09 -12.31
N SER A 87 -14.65 -13.20 -12.21
CA SER A 87 -15.66 -13.37 -11.15
C SER A 87 -15.10 -13.89 -9.82
N LEU A 88 -13.83 -14.32 -9.79
CA LEU A 88 -13.18 -14.79 -8.57
C LEU A 88 -12.59 -13.61 -7.80
N LYS A 89 -12.98 -13.46 -6.53
CA LYS A 89 -12.44 -12.45 -5.61
C LYS A 89 -11.90 -13.11 -4.35
N LEU A 90 -10.67 -12.77 -4.01
CA LEU A 90 -10.04 -13.08 -2.73
C LEU A 90 -10.08 -11.83 -1.85
N HIS A 91 -10.54 -11.98 -0.63
CA HIS A 91 -10.59 -10.90 0.34
C HIS A 91 -9.92 -11.32 1.64
N PHE A 92 -8.97 -10.51 2.08
CA PHE A 92 -8.25 -10.70 3.33
C PHE A 92 -8.52 -9.54 4.26
N GLU A 93 -8.74 -9.83 5.53
CA GLU A 93 -8.95 -8.82 6.55
C GLU A 93 -8.15 -9.12 7.80
N GLY A 94 -7.69 -8.06 8.48
CA GLY A 94 -7.02 -8.21 9.76
C GLY A 94 -6.53 -6.89 10.33
N PRO A 95 -5.98 -6.92 11.56
CA PRO A 95 -5.44 -5.73 12.20
C PRO A 95 -4.07 -5.35 11.66
N GLY A 96 -3.80 -4.07 11.73
CA GLY A 96 -2.50 -3.47 11.51
C GLY A 96 -2.12 -2.53 12.64
N GLN A 97 -0.84 -2.25 12.77
CA GLN A 97 -0.31 -1.32 13.76
C GLN A 97 0.88 -0.56 13.19
N LEU A 98 0.91 0.74 13.42
CA LEU A 98 2.08 1.58 13.15
C LEU A 98 3.09 1.49 14.29
N LYS A 99 4.36 1.22 13.97
CA LYS A 99 5.43 1.09 14.97
C LYS A 99 6.65 1.93 14.60
N GLY A 100 7.16 2.67 15.58
CA GLY A 100 8.43 3.41 15.50
C GLY A 100 8.34 4.76 14.79
N ARG A 101 9.45 5.53 14.84
CA ARG A 101 9.56 6.88 14.21
C ARG A 101 9.52 6.82 12.68
N ARG A 102 10.18 5.84 12.09
CA ARG A 102 9.94 5.45 10.71
C ARG A 102 8.83 4.41 10.77
N PRO A 103 7.57 4.78 10.52
CA PRO A 103 6.48 3.88 10.83
C PRO A 103 6.56 2.63 9.98
N LEU A 104 6.67 1.50 10.68
CA LEU A 104 6.44 0.20 10.11
C LEU A 104 4.95 -0.11 10.27
N LEU A 105 4.25 -0.23 9.17
CA LEU A 105 2.91 -0.80 9.16
C LEU A 105 3.05 -2.31 9.29
N VAL A 106 2.95 -2.83 10.50
CA VAL A 106 2.96 -4.27 10.79
C VAL A 106 1.52 -4.76 10.78
N PHE A 107 1.24 -5.85 10.08
CA PHE A 107 -0.13 -6.37 9.98
C PHE A 107 -0.12 -7.89 9.85
N TRP A 108 -1.30 -8.50 10.01
CA TRP A 108 -1.56 -9.90 9.68
C TRP A 108 -3.02 -10.05 9.31
N PHE A 109 -3.32 -11.07 8.55
CA PHE A 109 -4.70 -11.37 8.20
C PHE A 109 -5.26 -12.41 9.16
N GLU A 110 -6.47 -12.16 9.65
CA GLU A 110 -7.23 -13.04 10.53
C GLU A 110 -8.33 -13.79 9.78
N GLN A 111 -8.72 -13.27 8.62
CA GLN A 111 -9.81 -13.80 7.82
C GLN A 111 -9.44 -13.81 6.34
N LEU A 112 -9.82 -14.90 5.69
CA LEU A 112 -9.82 -15.05 4.22
C LEU A 112 -11.23 -15.38 3.78
N GLU A 113 -11.70 -14.68 2.76
CA GLU A 113 -12.92 -15.01 2.03
C GLU A 113 -12.60 -15.22 0.55
N VAL A 114 -13.28 -16.19 -0.05
CA VAL A 114 -13.21 -16.46 -1.48
C VAL A 114 -14.63 -16.37 -2.04
N HIS A 115 -14.81 -15.46 -2.99
CA HIS A 115 -16.09 -15.24 -3.65
C HIS A 115 -16.02 -15.61 -5.13
N LEU A 116 -17.10 -16.13 -5.66
CA LEU A 116 -17.34 -16.29 -7.08
C LEU A 116 -18.60 -15.53 -7.47
N GLY A 117 -18.41 -14.36 -8.11
CA GLY A 117 -19.49 -13.41 -8.29
C GLY A 117 -20.11 -13.00 -6.94
N PRO A 118 -21.43 -13.15 -6.78
CA PRO A 118 -22.11 -12.80 -5.51
C PRO A 118 -21.98 -13.89 -4.42
N TRP A 119 -21.44 -15.06 -4.73
CA TRP A 119 -21.44 -16.20 -3.83
C TRP A 119 -20.15 -16.30 -3.02
N LEU A 120 -20.28 -16.38 -1.69
CA LEU A 120 -19.21 -16.72 -0.78
C LEU A 120 -18.97 -18.24 -0.82
N LEU A 121 -17.82 -18.66 -1.36
CA LEU A 121 -17.45 -20.07 -1.48
C LEU A 121 -16.71 -20.57 -0.23
N ILE A 122 -15.80 -19.76 0.29
CA ILE A 122 -14.94 -20.11 1.41
C ILE A 122 -14.83 -18.92 2.34
N GLN A 123 -15.00 -19.18 3.63
CA GLN A 123 -14.63 -18.26 4.70
C GLN A 123 -13.78 -19.00 5.70
N ARG A 124 -12.58 -18.50 5.98
CA ARG A 124 -11.62 -19.18 6.84
C ARG A 124 -10.90 -18.20 7.76
N ALA A 125 -10.87 -18.56 9.05
CA ALA A 125 -9.98 -17.89 10.00
C ALA A 125 -8.52 -18.28 9.74
N LEU A 126 -7.62 -17.31 9.79
CA LEU A 126 -6.19 -17.50 9.60
C LEU A 126 -5.47 -17.33 10.92
N PRO A 127 -4.54 -18.25 11.27
CA PRO A 127 -3.77 -18.11 12.49
C PRO A 127 -2.79 -16.95 12.38
N LYS A 128 -2.63 -16.21 13.48
CA LYS A 128 -1.63 -15.14 13.57
C LYS A 128 -0.23 -15.71 13.39
N PRO A 129 0.57 -15.22 12.44
CA PRO A 129 1.97 -15.64 12.30
C PRO A 129 2.79 -15.29 13.53
N ALA A 130 3.85 -16.07 13.81
CA ALA A 130 4.83 -15.72 14.85
C ALA A 130 5.42 -14.32 14.59
N GLY A 131 5.70 -13.56 15.66
CA GLY A 131 6.09 -12.15 15.58
C GLY A 131 7.23 -11.86 14.60
N ALA A 132 8.26 -12.72 14.55
CA ALA A 132 9.37 -12.61 13.61
C ALA A 132 8.97 -12.81 12.13
N LYS A 133 7.81 -13.38 11.85
CA LYS A 133 7.29 -13.66 10.49
C LYS A 133 6.21 -12.68 10.04
N LEU A 134 5.79 -11.74 10.89
CA LEU A 134 4.76 -10.79 10.52
C LEU A 134 5.14 -9.99 9.28
N PRO A 135 4.26 -9.86 8.30
CA PRO A 135 4.47 -8.95 7.18
C PRO A 135 4.48 -7.51 7.67
N PHE A 136 5.23 -6.67 6.98
CA PHE A 136 5.24 -5.24 7.22
C PHE A 136 5.55 -4.45 5.95
N PHE A 137 5.10 -3.21 5.95
CA PHE A 137 5.54 -2.16 5.06
C PHE A 137 6.31 -1.10 5.85
N ALA A 138 7.55 -0.81 5.47
CA ALA A 138 8.26 0.36 5.94
C ALA A 138 7.78 1.57 5.12
N LEU A 139 6.96 2.40 5.73
CA LEU A 139 6.36 3.56 5.08
C LEU A 139 7.43 4.61 4.79
N ILE A 140 7.46 5.11 3.57
CA ILE A 140 8.48 6.04 3.08
C ILE A 140 7.93 7.45 3.06
N ALA A 141 6.88 7.68 2.30
CA ALA A 141 6.26 8.98 2.11
C ALA A 141 4.85 8.81 1.56
N SER A 142 4.04 9.84 1.70
CA SER A 142 2.81 10.05 0.96
C SER A 142 2.76 11.48 0.45
N GLY A 143 1.92 11.73 -0.51
CA GLY A 143 1.69 13.06 -1.05
C GLY A 143 0.45 13.08 -1.91
N SER A 144 0.21 14.23 -2.51
CA SER A 144 -0.84 14.42 -3.50
C SER A 144 -0.27 15.03 -4.77
N THR A 145 -0.89 14.71 -5.89
CA THR A 145 -0.60 15.31 -7.18
C THR A 145 -1.86 16.00 -7.69
N SER A 146 -1.72 17.21 -8.21
CA SER A 146 -2.80 17.89 -8.92
C SER A 146 -2.97 17.19 -10.26
N GLY A 147 -3.87 16.20 -10.33
CA GLY A 147 -4.15 15.45 -11.54
C GLY A 147 -5.00 16.28 -12.50
N SER A 148 -4.45 16.67 -13.62
CA SER A 148 -5.19 17.19 -14.77
C SER A 148 -5.61 16.01 -15.67
N SER A 149 -6.27 15.02 -15.13
CA SER A 149 -6.92 13.99 -15.93
C SER A 149 -8.40 14.30 -16.07
N SER A 150 -8.80 14.39 -17.33
CA SER A 150 -10.12 14.76 -17.83
C SER A 150 -11.31 14.39 -16.92
N GLY A 151 -11.85 15.38 -16.20
CA GLY A 151 -13.22 15.30 -15.72
C GLY A 151 -13.46 15.28 -14.21
N SER A 152 -12.45 15.21 -13.36
CA SER A 152 -12.63 15.41 -11.92
C SER A 152 -11.50 16.26 -11.35
N ASN A 153 -11.85 17.39 -10.71
CA ASN A 153 -10.93 18.21 -9.92
C ASN A 153 -10.57 17.48 -8.59
N GLY A 154 -10.10 16.24 -8.68
CA GLY A 154 -9.73 15.41 -7.55
C GLY A 154 -8.22 15.44 -7.37
N GLU A 155 -7.78 15.76 -6.17
CA GLU A 155 -6.40 15.60 -5.74
C GLU A 155 -6.09 14.10 -5.65
N GLU A 156 -5.23 13.60 -6.54
CA GLU A 156 -4.81 12.19 -6.53
C GLU A 156 -3.75 12.01 -5.44
N ARG A 157 -4.02 11.12 -4.49
CA ARG A 157 -3.08 10.82 -3.40
C ARG A 157 -2.19 9.64 -3.78
N TRP A 158 -0.96 9.65 -3.29
CA TRP A 158 -0.05 8.52 -3.43
C TRP A 158 0.59 8.13 -2.09
N LEU A 159 0.95 6.86 -1.98
CA LEU A 159 1.63 6.26 -0.84
C LEU A 159 2.78 5.40 -1.32
N ALA A 160 3.95 5.55 -0.73
CA ALA A 160 5.13 4.75 -1.04
C ALA A 160 5.63 3.99 0.20
N ALA A 161 5.97 2.73 0.00
CA ALA A 161 6.55 1.90 1.05
C ALA A 161 7.50 0.84 0.51
N ARG A 162 8.33 0.32 1.41
CA ARG A 162 9.17 -0.85 1.16
C ARG A 162 8.60 -2.06 1.87
N GLY A 163 8.31 -3.10 1.12
CA GLY A 163 7.86 -4.38 1.66
C GLY A 163 8.99 -5.12 2.38
N ARG A 164 8.63 -6.07 3.22
CA ARG A 164 9.57 -6.96 3.94
C ARG A 164 10.57 -7.67 3.01
N GLY A 165 10.16 -8.01 1.79
CA GLY A 165 11.02 -8.61 0.77
C GLY A 165 12.04 -7.65 0.14
N GLY A 166 12.04 -6.37 0.50
CA GLY A 166 12.96 -5.33 0.00
C GLY A 166 12.49 -4.65 -1.29
N GLY A 167 11.36 -5.03 -1.87
CA GLY A 167 10.76 -4.33 -3.00
C GLY A 167 10.14 -3.00 -2.59
N LEU A 168 10.20 -2.00 -3.48
CA LEU A 168 9.48 -0.73 -3.36
C LEU A 168 8.13 -0.85 -4.06
N ALA A 169 7.13 -0.22 -3.51
CA ALA A 169 5.82 -0.12 -4.13
C ALA A 169 5.26 1.30 -3.98
N LEU A 170 4.52 1.73 -4.99
CA LEU A 170 3.77 2.98 -5.06
C LEU A 170 2.31 2.64 -5.29
N TRP A 171 1.45 3.22 -4.48
CA TRP A 171 0.01 3.11 -4.59
C TRP A 171 -0.61 4.49 -4.86
N ARG A 172 -1.81 4.49 -5.45
CA ARG A 172 -2.64 5.67 -5.68
C ARG A 172 -4.03 5.49 -5.05
N SER A 173 -4.63 6.60 -4.67
CA SER A 173 -5.98 6.66 -4.11
C SER A 173 -6.75 7.83 -4.70
#